data_1b804fe4afc26d6bce7e4c98b7b2089c
#
_entry.id   1b804fe4afc26d6bce7e4c98b7b2089c
#
_cell.length_a   1.000
_cell.length_b   1.000
_cell.length_c   1.000
_cell.angle_alpha   90.00
_cell.angle_beta   90.00
_cell.angle_gamma   90.00
#
_symmetry.space_group_name_H-M   'P 1'
#
loop_
_entity.id
_entity.type
_entity.pdbx_description
1 polymer ?
#
loop_
_entity_poly.entity_id
_entity_poly.type
_entity_poly.pdbx_seq_one_letter_code
_entity_poly.pdbx_strand_id
1 'polypeptide(L)'
;MKKTIYNIIAIAIVAMLMPAQAVAGDFWDSLQVKGRVGYNIGGTSPIPLPRSIRSIESYKLTPSFMVGADAEHSFNKSFGLLVGLRVENKAMKGSVRTKAYHMEMVRGNSVMDGLFTGMVDQNVTEWMVTLPVQGTLNVSRVVKLKLGPYISYVFSRKFDGIASDGYLRQGTATGPKILIGNVEGEWATYEFTDDMRRLQFGIDLGADFKIGCRWGLSADINWGLTGIFKSDFKTVEQTLYPIYGTIGAFYRLK
;
A
#
# COMPACT_ATOMS: atom_id res chain seq x y z
N MET A 1 4.06 15.67 14.37
CA MET A 1 3.99 14.76 13.23
C MET A 1 4.98 15.09 12.10
N LYS A 2 5.02 16.30 11.51
CA LYS A 2 5.99 16.62 10.42
C LYS A 2 7.45 16.38 10.82
N LYS A 3 7.90 16.83 12.00
CA LYS A 3 9.29 16.61 12.49
C LYS A 3 9.65 15.13 12.62
N THR A 4 8.72 14.28 13.04
CA THR A 4 8.94 12.83 13.19
C THR A 4 9.15 12.16 11.83
N ILE A 5 8.41 12.57 10.80
CA ILE A 5 8.56 12.07 9.43
C ILE A 5 9.93 12.43 8.86
N TYR A 6 10.37 13.69 9.02
CA TYR A 6 11.71 14.11 8.58
C TYR A 6 12.82 13.35 9.30
N ASN A 7 12.68 13.09 10.60
CA ASN A 7 13.66 12.32 11.36
C ASN A 7 13.73 10.86 10.89
N ILE A 8 12.60 10.22 10.59
CA ILE A 8 12.57 8.85 10.08
C ILE A 8 13.20 8.78 8.69
N ILE A 9 12.89 9.73 7.81
CA ILE A 9 13.49 9.82 6.47
C ILE A 9 15.00 10.08 6.59
N ALA A 10 15.41 10.99 7.46
CA ALA A 10 16.83 11.28 7.71
C ALA A 10 17.57 10.06 8.27
N ILE A 11 16.99 9.32 9.21
CA ILE A 11 17.57 8.09 9.76
C ILE A 11 17.67 7.01 8.67
N ALA A 12 16.66 6.84 7.82
CA ALA A 12 16.71 5.90 6.71
C ALA A 12 17.80 6.28 5.68
N ILE A 13 17.94 7.57 5.35
CA ILE A 13 19.01 8.08 4.48
C ILE A 13 20.38 7.87 5.11
N VAL A 14 20.53 8.15 6.41
CA VAL A 14 21.80 7.95 7.14
C VAL A 14 22.14 6.46 7.23
N ALA A 15 21.16 5.58 7.47
CA ALA A 15 21.37 4.13 7.45
C ALA A 15 21.79 3.61 6.05
N MET A 16 21.33 4.25 4.98
CA MET A 16 21.75 3.94 3.60
C MET A 16 23.17 4.44 3.28
N LEU A 17 23.65 5.46 4.00
CA LEU A 17 24.98 6.08 3.81
C LEU A 17 26.05 5.50 4.73
N MET A 18 25.70 4.69 5.74
CA MET A 18 26.70 4.06 6.60
C MET A 18 27.52 3.04 5.79
N PRO A 19 28.83 3.23 5.65
CA PRO A 19 29.70 2.18 5.11
C PRO A 19 29.67 1.04 6.13
N ALA A 20 29.20 -0.13 5.70
CA ALA A 20 29.24 -1.36 6.49
C ALA A 20 30.70 -1.83 6.60
N GLN A 21 31.48 -1.13 7.39
CA GLN A 21 32.84 -1.53 7.74
C GLN A 21 32.79 -2.42 8.97
N ALA A 22 33.27 -3.63 8.77
CA ALA A 22 33.55 -4.66 9.77
C ALA A 22 32.42 -5.69 10.04
N VAL A 23 32.38 -6.75 9.21
CA VAL A 23 32.39 -8.15 9.63
C VAL A 23 32.60 -9.04 8.39
N ALA A 24 33.62 -9.94 8.40
CA ALA A 24 33.93 -11.04 7.45
C ALA A 24 34.11 -10.64 5.96
N GLY A 25 35.37 -10.49 5.53
CA GLY A 25 35.76 -9.96 4.21
C GLY A 25 35.05 -10.58 2.98
N ASP A 26 34.88 -11.90 2.91
CA ASP A 26 34.33 -12.59 1.73
C ASP A 26 32.82 -12.38 1.53
N PHE A 27 32.06 -12.26 2.60
CA PHE A 27 30.61 -12.02 2.49
C PHE A 27 30.30 -10.63 1.93
N TRP A 28 31.00 -9.61 2.43
CA TRP A 28 30.81 -8.23 2.00
C TRP A 28 31.29 -7.97 0.58
N ASP A 29 32.29 -8.72 0.12
CA ASP A 29 32.81 -8.60 -1.24
C ASP A 29 31.85 -9.21 -2.29
N SER A 30 31.04 -10.19 -1.90
CA SER A 30 30.01 -10.79 -2.74
C SER A 30 28.67 -10.04 -2.70
N LEU A 31 28.50 -9.07 -1.79
CA LEU A 31 27.27 -8.33 -1.64
C LEU A 31 27.10 -7.26 -2.73
N GLN A 32 26.01 -7.34 -3.48
CA GLN A 32 25.61 -6.31 -4.45
C GLN A 32 24.63 -5.35 -3.80
N VAL A 33 24.95 -4.07 -3.79
CA VAL A 33 24.06 -3.01 -3.26
C VAL A 33 23.48 -2.22 -4.42
N LYS A 34 22.16 -2.01 -4.39
CA LYS A 34 21.40 -1.27 -5.40
C LYS A 34 20.55 -0.19 -4.74
N GLY A 35 20.60 1.03 -5.26
CA GLY A 35 19.59 2.05 -4.97
C GLY A 35 18.39 1.87 -5.90
N ARG A 36 17.16 2.10 -5.41
CA ARG A 36 15.92 1.99 -6.18
C ARG A 36 15.06 3.22 -6.05
N VAL A 37 14.38 3.55 -7.13
CA VAL A 37 13.28 4.52 -7.15
C VAL A 37 12.15 3.93 -7.97
N GLY A 38 10.91 4.19 -7.58
CA GLY A 38 9.76 3.66 -8.26
C GLY A 38 8.49 4.48 -8.05
N TYR A 39 7.50 4.16 -8.86
CA TYR A 39 6.15 4.69 -8.81
C TYR A 39 5.17 3.56 -8.53
N ASN A 40 4.36 3.70 -7.49
CA ASN A 40 3.35 2.72 -7.09
C ASN A 40 2.01 3.02 -7.76
N ILE A 41 1.40 2.01 -8.35
CA ILE A 41 0.09 2.06 -9.01
C ILE A 41 -0.74 0.93 -8.43
N GLY A 42 -1.88 1.24 -7.87
CA GLY A 42 -2.75 0.21 -7.28
C GLY A 42 -3.68 0.79 -6.24
N GLY A 43 -4.22 -0.06 -5.41
CA GLY A 43 -5.17 0.36 -4.40
C GLY A 43 -5.44 -0.70 -3.37
N THR A 44 -6.36 -0.38 -2.48
CA THR A 44 -6.92 -1.31 -1.50
C THR A 44 -8.28 -1.79 -1.99
N SER A 45 -8.46 -3.10 -2.04
CA SER A 45 -9.69 -3.71 -2.52
C SER A 45 -10.11 -4.88 -1.64
N PRO A 46 -11.42 -5.09 -1.45
CA PRO A 46 -11.92 -6.32 -0.86
C PRO A 46 -11.71 -7.48 -1.84
N ILE A 47 -11.31 -8.65 -1.32
CA ILE A 47 -11.15 -9.87 -2.09
C ILE A 47 -11.86 -11.01 -1.36
N PRO A 48 -12.90 -11.61 -1.97
CA PRO A 48 -13.56 -11.25 -3.22
C PRO A 48 -14.36 -9.95 -3.12
N LEU A 49 -14.68 -9.35 -4.27
CA LEU A 49 -15.51 -8.14 -4.31
C LEU A 49 -16.93 -8.48 -3.78
N PRO A 50 -17.43 -7.78 -2.75
CA PRO A 50 -18.74 -8.09 -2.16
C PRO A 50 -19.87 -7.71 -3.10
N ARG A 51 -21.00 -8.39 -2.97
CA ARG A 51 -22.22 -8.09 -3.77
C ARG A 51 -22.82 -6.72 -3.48
N SER A 52 -22.49 -6.13 -2.34
CA SER A 52 -22.87 -4.76 -1.95
C SER A 52 -22.19 -3.68 -2.79
N ILE A 53 -21.02 -3.94 -3.37
CA ILE A 53 -20.38 -3.08 -4.37
C ILE A 53 -20.93 -3.43 -5.74
N ARG A 54 -21.63 -2.48 -6.38
CA ARG A 54 -22.30 -2.69 -7.67
C ARG A 54 -21.44 -2.34 -8.87
N SER A 55 -20.70 -1.24 -8.77
CA SER A 55 -19.80 -0.77 -9.81
C SER A 55 -18.67 0.05 -9.22
N ILE A 56 -17.54 0.04 -9.89
CA ILE A 56 -16.44 0.97 -9.66
C ILE A 56 -16.64 2.11 -10.67
N GLU A 57 -17.00 3.29 -10.18
CA GLU A 57 -17.35 4.44 -11.04
C GLU A 57 -16.11 5.22 -11.45
N SER A 58 -15.15 5.35 -10.55
CA SER A 58 -13.89 6.00 -10.85
C SER A 58 -12.73 5.44 -10.04
N TYR A 59 -11.55 5.49 -10.65
CA TYR A 59 -10.27 5.27 -10.00
C TYR A 59 -9.33 6.37 -10.46
N LYS A 60 -8.74 7.09 -9.51
CA LYS A 60 -7.79 8.18 -9.79
C LYS A 60 -6.41 7.77 -9.32
N LEU A 61 -5.45 7.79 -10.23
CA LEU A 61 -4.04 7.65 -9.88
C LEU A 61 -3.64 8.82 -8.98
N THR A 62 -3.11 8.48 -7.83
CA THR A 62 -2.55 9.46 -6.88
C THR A 62 -1.03 9.33 -6.88
N PRO A 63 -0.29 10.44 -6.75
CA PRO A 63 1.17 10.37 -6.68
C PRO A 63 1.62 9.43 -5.57
N SER A 64 2.30 8.36 -5.94
CA SER A 64 2.75 7.30 -5.03
C SER A 64 4.15 6.87 -5.41
N PHE A 65 5.13 7.13 -4.55
CA PHE A 65 6.54 6.94 -4.84
C PHE A 65 7.18 5.93 -3.89
N MET A 66 8.23 5.30 -4.36
CA MET A 66 9.09 4.43 -3.58
C MET A 66 10.54 4.83 -3.79
N VAL A 67 11.29 4.92 -2.70
CA VAL A 67 12.74 5.07 -2.68
C VAL A 67 13.30 4.02 -1.73
N GLY A 68 14.38 3.36 -2.12
CA GLY A 68 14.94 2.32 -1.28
C GLY A 68 16.32 1.86 -1.71
N ALA A 69 16.83 0.91 -0.97
CA ALA A 69 18.06 0.21 -1.27
C ALA A 69 17.86 -1.29 -1.04
N ASP A 70 18.49 -2.09 -1.88
CA ASP A 70 18.55 -3.53 -1.76
C ASP A 70 19.98 -4.00 -1.62
N ALA A 71 20.19 -4.96 -0.74
CA ALA A 71 21.42 -5.73 -0.61
C ALA A 71 21.14 -7.15 -1.08
N GLU A 72 21.90 -7.63 -2.04
CA GLU A 72 21.72 -8.95 -2.63
C GLU A 72 22.99 -9.78 -2.51
N HIS A 73 22.87 -10.98 -1.97
CA HIS A 73 23.92 -11.98 -1.94
C HIS A 73 23.58 -13.11 -2.92
N SER A 74 24.51 -13.42 -3.83
CA SER A 74 24.35 -14.51 -4.82
C SER A 74 24.99 -15.79 -4.29
N PHE A 75 24.21 -16.83 -4.06
CA PHE A 75 24.72 -18.16 -3.65
C PHE A 75 25.40 -18.89 -4.78
N ASN A 76 24.92 -18.67 -6.01
CA ASN A 76 25.47 -19.22 -7.23
C ASN A 76 25.09 -18.36 -8.45
N LYS A 77 25.40 -18.82 -9.68
CA LYS A 77 25.11 -18.08 -10.92
C LYS A 77 23.61 -17.81 -11.14
N SER A 78 22.72 -18.65 -10.57
CA SER A 78 21.28 -18.59 -10.80
C SER A 78 20.51 -18.05 -9.61
N PHE A 79 20.88 -18.38 -8.38
CA PHE A 79 20.10 -18.10 -7.18
C PHE A 79 20.81 -17.15 -6.23
N GLY A 80 20.02 -16.33 -5.52
CA GLY A 80 20.49 -15.44 -4.49
C GLY A 80 19.38 -15.08 -3.50
N LEU A 81 19.74 -14.28 -2.51
CA LEU A 81 18.85 -13.67 -1.52
C LEU A 81 19.02 -12.16 -1.57
N LEU A 82 17.90 -11.46 -1.58
CA LEU A 82 17.82 -10.02 -1.56
C LEU A 82 17.10 -9.58 -0.30
N VAL A 83 17.66 -8.63 0.41
CA VAL A 83 17.02 -7.92 1.52
C VAL A 83 17.00 -6.44 1.17
N GLY A 84 15.83 -5.81 1.27
CA GLY A 84 15.66 -4.40 0.94
C GLY A 84 15.20 -3.58 2.13
N LEU A 85 15.36 -2.27 2.00
CA LEU A 85 14.73 -1.27 2.86
C LEU A 85 14.14 -0.20 1.94
N ARG A 86 12.82 0.01 2.03
CA ARG A 86 12.09 0.92 1.16
C ARG A 86 11.28 1.90 2.01
N VAL A 87 11.28 3.16 1.63
CA VAL A 87 10.34 4.18 2.11
C VAL A 87 9.40 4.46 0.96
N GLU A 88 8.12 4.26 1.19
CA GLU A 88 7.14 4.37 0.12
C GLU A 88 5.82 4.97 0.63
N ASN A 89 5.09 5.60 -0.29
CA ASN A 89 3.70 5.88 -0.05
C ASN A 89 2.82 5.08 -1.01
N LYS A 90 1.70 4.63 -0.48
CA LYS A 90 0.64 3.95 -1.23
C LYS A 90 -0.62 4.77 -1.04
N ALA A 91 -1.15 5.27 -2.14
CA ALA A 91 -2.32 6.13 -2.10
C ALA A 91 -3.29 5.77 -3.22
N MET A 92 -4.58 5.92 -2.93
CA MET A 92 -5.67 5.64 -3.84
C MET A 92 -6.82 6.62 -3.61
N LYS A 93 -7.43 7.07 -4.69
CA LYS A 93 -8.75 7.71 -4.67
C LYS A 93 -9.67 6.97 -5.64
N GLY A 94 -10.89 6.70 -5.20
CA GLY A 94 -11.85 6.02 -6.05
C GLY A 94 -13.27 6.23 -5.58
N SER A 95 -14.21 6.02 -6.50
CA SER A 95 -15.64 6.09 -6.23
C SER A 95 -16.27 4.76 -6.58
N VAL A 96 -17.10 4.25 -5.69
CA VAL A 96 -17.86 3.02 -5.90
C VAL A 96 -19.33 3.26 -5.66
N ARG A 97 -20.18 2.61 -6.43
CA ARG A 97 -21.62 2.56 -6.17
C ARG A 97 -21.93 1.35 -5.31
N THR A 98 -22.59 1.60 -4.20
CA THR A 98 -22.94 0.57 -3.21
C THR A 98 -24.45 0.35 -3.13
N LYS A 99 -24.84 -0.84 -2.66
CA LYS A 99 -26.24 -1.17 -2.33
C LYS A 99 -26.26 -1.98 -1.03
N ALA A 100 -26.97 -1.46 -0.03
CA ALA A 100 -27.12 -2.07 1.29
C ALA A 100 -25.74 -2.41 1.91
N TYR A 101 -24.76 -1.51 1.78
CA TYR A 101 -23.42 -1.64 2.33
C TYR A 101 -23.41 -1.13 3.76
N HIS A 102 -22.99 -1.97 4.71
CA HIS A 102 -22.92 -1.56 6.12
C HIS A 102 -21.77 -0.59 6.32
N MET A 103 -22.07 0.60 6.86
CA MET A 103 -21.07 1.58 7.21
C MET A 103 -21.57 2.58 8.26
N GLU A 104 -20.63 3.16 8.99
CA GLU A 104 -20.85 4.30 9.85
C GLU A 104 -20.43 5.59 9.13
N MET A 105 -21.23 6.63 9.26
CA MET A 105 -20.98 7.93 8.64
C MET A 105 -21.45 9.06 9.53
N VAL A 106 -20.92 10.26 9.30
CA VAL A 106 -21.22 11.46 10.05
C VAL A 106 -21.84 12.51 9.13
N ARG A 107 -22.97 13.10 9.52
CA ARG A 107 -23.57 14.26 8.87
C ARG A 107 -23.84 15.35 9.90
N GLY A 108 -23.18 16.50 9.73
CA GLY A 108 -23.16 17.54 10.77
C GLY A 108 -22.58 16.99 12.09
N ASN A 109 -23.37 17.00 13.16
CA ASN A 109 -22.98 16.48 14.46
C ASN A 109 -23.57 15.09 14.78
N SER A 110 -24.23 14.45 13.81
CA SER A 110 -24.91 13.17 14.01
C SER A 110 -24.12 12.02 13.40
N VAL A 111 -23.78 11.03 14.23
CA VAL A 111 -23.24 9.74 13.80
C VAL A 111 -24.39 8.83 13.39
N MET A 112 -24.31 8.22 12.24
CA MET A 112 -25.34 7.35 11.67
C MET A 112 -24.69 6.02 11.29
N ASP A 113 -25.25 4.92 11.79
CA ASP A 113 -24.85 3.57 11.45
C ASP A 113 -25.97 2.83 10.73
N GLY A 114 -25.66 2.08 9.67
CA GLY A 114 -26.64 1.31 8.95
C GLY A 114 -26.24 0.88 7.54
N LEU A 115 -27.24 0.55 6.74
CA LEU A 115 -27.08 0.05 5.37
C LEU A 115 -27.22 1.20 4.37
N PHE A 116 -26.09 1.60 3.78
CA PHE A 116 -26.03 2.66 2.78
C PHE A 116 -26.23 2.12 1.37
N THR A 117 -26.97 2.86 0.57
CA THR A 117 -27.12 2.66 -0.88
C THR A 117 -26.90 4.00 -1.56
N GLY A 118 -25.87 4.11 -2.38
CA GLY A 118 -25.47 5.36 -3.04
C GLY A 118 -24.02 5.33 -3.52
N MET A 119 -23.43 6.51 -3.67
CA MET A 119 -22.02 6.70 -4.03
C MET A 119 -21.16 6.78 -2.78
N VAL A 120 -20.03 6.10 -2.80
CA VAL A 120 -18.99 6.15 -1.76
C VAL A 120 -17.68 6.54 -2.42
N ASP A 121 -17.22 7.75 -2.14
CA ASP A 121 -15.89 8.22 -2.50
C ASP A 121 -14.94 7.87 -1.37
N GLN A 122 -13.80 7.26 -1.70
CA GLN A 122 -12.78 6.89 -0.72
C GLN A 122 -11.42 7.47 -1.08
N ASN A 123 -10.71 7.88 -0.06
CA ASN A 123 -9.35 8.37 -0.15
C ASN A 123 -8.48 7.63 0.87
N VAL A 124 -7.50 6.90 0.38
CA VAL A 124 -6.56 6.12 1.19
C VAL A 124 -5.16 6.65 0.95
N THR A 125 -4.42 6.90 2.00
CA THR A 125 -3.00 7.28 1.93
C THR A 125 -2.25 6.65 3.08
N GLU A 126 -1.21 5.90 2.75
CA GLU A 126 -0.32 5.26 3.73
C GLU A 126 1.13 5.60 3.39
N TRP A 127 1.89 6.05 4.39
CA TRP A 127 3.34 6.16 4.32
C TRP A 127 3.95 5.08 5.18
N MET A 128 4.88 4.32 4.62
CA MET A 128 5.42 3.16 5.29
C MET A 128 6.91 2.96 5.02
N VAL A 129 7.53 2.23 5.92
CA VAL A 129 8.83 1.61 5.73
C VAL A 129 8.59 0.14 5.48
N THR A 130 9.08 -0.37 4.35
CA THR A 130 8.90 -1.76 3.92
C THR A 130 10.26 -2.45 3.86
N LEU A 131 10.31 -3.66 4.42
CA LEU A 131 11.46 -4.55 4.43
C LEU A 131 11.09 -5.84 3.67
N PRO A 132 11.40 -5.92 2.37
CA PRO A 132 11.26 -7.15 1.60
C PRO A 132 12.44 -8.10 1.84
N VAL A 133 12.16 -9.39 1.88
CA VAL A 133 13.14 -10.47 1.88
C VAL A 133 12.77 -11.42 0.74
N GLN A 134 13.57 -11.43 -0.33
CA GLN A 134 13.21 -12.08 -1.58
C GLN A 134 14.28 -13.06 -2.04
N GLY A 135 13.88 -14.25 -2.41
CA GLY A 135 14.68 -15.12 -3.26
C GLY A 135 14.81 -14.52 -4.66
N THR A 136 16.01 -14.58 -5.22
CA THR A 136 16.28 -14.09 -6.59
C THR A 136 16.69 -15.23 -7.51
N LEU A 137 16.20 -15.19 -8.76
CA LEU A 137 16.52 -16.14 -9.81
C LEU A 137 16.98 -15.39 -11.05
N ASN A 138 18.23 -15.59 -11.46
CA ASN A 138 18.75 -15.09 -12.73
C ASN A 138 18.26 -16.00 -13.85
N VAL A 139 17.22 -15.59 -14.58
CA VAL A 139 16.67 -16.33 -15.73
C VAL A 139 17.58 -16.15 -16.95
N SER A 140 18.14 -14.97 -17.10
CA SER A 140 19.09 -14.65 -18.17
C SER A 140 20.13 -13.62 -17.70
N ARG A 141 21.05 -13.21 -18.59
CA ARG A 141 22.02 -12.14 -18.28
C ARG A 141 21.34 -10.78 -18.04
N VAL A 142 20.12 -10.61 -18.53
CA VAL A 142 19.35 -9.36 -18.49
C VAL A 142 18.22 -9.41 -17.47
N VAL A 143 17.56 -10.58 -17.32
CA VAL A 143 16.33 -10.75 -16.54
C VAL A 143 16.62 -11.50 -15.25
N LYS A 144 16.18 -10.91 -14.13
CA LYS A 144 16.19 -11.50 -12.79
C LYS A 144 14.78 -11.47 -12.22
N LEU A 145 14.27 -12.58 -11.77
CA LEU A 145 13.01 -12.68 -11.03
C LEU A 145 13.27 -12.60 -9.53
N LYS A 146 12.29 -12.10 -8.81
CA LYS A 146 12.31 -11.91 -7.35
C LYS A 146 10.98 -12.37 -6.76
N LEU A 147 11.02 -13.10 -5.67
CA LEU A 147 9.82 -13.51 -4.95
C LEU A 147 10.13 -13.66 -3.47
N GLY A 148 9.29 -13.13 -2.61
CA GLY A 148 9.41 -13.33 -1.18
C GLY A 148 8.43 -12.52 -0.36
N PRO A 149 8.42 -12.72 0.96
CA PRO A 149 7.61 -11.94 1.87
C PRO A 149 8.15 -10.52 2.05
N TYR A 150 7.27 -9.64 2.50
CA TYR A 150 7.64 -8.33 3.03
C TYR A 150 6.90 -8.03 4.32
N ILE A 151 7.49 -7.18 5.14
CA ILE A 151 6.87 -6.55 6.30
C ILE A 151 6.93 -5.05 6.12
N SER A 152 5.82 -4.35 6.41
CA SER A 152 5.72 -2.90 6.33
C SER A 152 5.24 -2.31 7.64
N TYR A 153 5.91 -1.23 8.08
CA TYR A 153 5.44 -0.41 9.19
C TYR A 153 4.90 0.91 8.67
N VAL A 154 3.58 1.11 8.85
CA VAL A 154 2.85 2.31 8.43
C VAL A 154 2.98 3.37 9.52
N PHE A 155 3.76 4.42 9.26
CA PHE A 155 4.01 5.50 10.21
C PHE A 155 3.06 6.69 10.04
N SER A 156 2.48 6.88 8.84
CA SER A 156 1.42 7.85 8.57
C SER A 156 0.34 7.21 7.73
N ARG A 157 -0.91 7.40 8.10
CA ARG A 157 -2.05 6.75 7.46
C ARG A 157 -3.22 7.71 7.45
N LYS A 158 -4.09 7.57 6.46
CA LYS A 158 -5.34 8.29 6.33
C LYS A 158 -6.33 7.44 5.54
N PHE A 159 -7.54 7.31 6.05
CA PHE A 159 -8.68 6.69 5.38
C PHE A 159 -9.92 7.52 5.64
N ASP A 160 -10.35 8.25 4.64
CA ASP A 160 -11.51 9.13 4.72
C ASP A 160 -12.31 9.10 3.41
N GLY A 161 -13.52 9.60 3.46
CA GLY A 161 -14.33 9.70 2.26
C GLY A 161 -15.68 10.36 2.49
N ILE A 162 -16.49 10.33 1.43
CA ILE A 162 -17.80 10.94 1.36
C ILE A 162 -18.80 9.91 0.87
N ALA A 163 -19.93 9.82 1.55
CA ALA A 163 -21.12 9.09 1.08
C ALA A 163 -22.13 10.10 0.56
N SER A 164 -22.59 9.90 -0.68
CA SER A 164 -23.48 10.84 -1.38
C SER A 164 -24.44 10.14 -2.33
N ASP A 165 -25.36 10.91 -2.90
CA ASP A 165 -26.30 10.46 -3.94
C ASP A 165 -27.00 9.14 -3.57
N GLY A 166 -27.64 9.10 -2.39
CA GLY A 166 -28.26 7.89 -1.93
C GLY A 166 -29.11 8.00 -0.68
N TYR A 167 -29.13 6.92 0.08
CA TYR A 167 -29.82 6.87 1.37
C TYR A 167 -29.19 5.85 2.31
N LEU A 168 -29.31 6.12 3.60
CA LEU A 168 -28.98 5.19 4.68
C LEU A 168 -30.28 4.61 5.27
N ARG A 169 -30.31 3.30 5.49
CA ARG A 169 -31.30 2.63 6.34
C ARG A 169 -30.67 2.38 7.71
N GLN A 170 -31.18 3.06 8.72
CA GLN A 170 -30.62 3.00 10.06
C GLN A 170 -30.86 1.63 10.71
N GLY A 171 -29.81 1.01 11.20
CA GLY A 171 -29.82 -0.27 11.88
C GLY A 171 -30.10 -1.46 10.98
N THR A 172 -31.28 -1.57 10.36
CA THR A 172 -31.70 -2.73 9.57
C THR A 172 -32.16 -2.33 8.15
N ALA A 173 -32.31 -3.34 7.25
CA ALA A 173 -32.77 -3.12 5.87
C ALA A 173 -34.18 -2.48 5.77
N THR A 174 -34.99 -2.59 6.81
CA THR A 174 -36.33 -2.01 6.91
C THR A 174 -36.40 -0.80 7.83
N GLY A 175 -35.26 -0.38 8.42
CA GLY A 175 -35.18 0.77 9.32
C GLY A 175 -35.50 2.10 8.66
N PRO A 176 -35.58 3.19 9.45
CA PRO A 176 -35.82 4.53 8.95
C PRO A 176 -34.87 4.89 7.80
N LYS A 177 -35.44 5.51 6.75
CA LYS A 177 -34.68 5.92 5.57
C LYS A 177 -34.25 7.38 5.72
N ILE A 178 -32.97 7.61 5.72
CA ILE A 178 -32.34 8.94 5.76
C ILE A 178 -31.77 9.23 4.38
N LEU A 179 -32.22 10.28 3.73
CA LEU A 179 -31.71 10.70 2.43
C LEU A 179 -30.36 11.38 2.59
N ILE A 180 -29.42 11.03 1.73
CA ILE A 180 -28.07 11.60 1.65
C ILE A 180 -27.94 12.24 0.28
N GLY A 181 -27.83 13.56 0.24
CA GLY A 181 -27.74 14.33 -1.00
C GLY A 181 -26.34 14.33 -1.60
N ASN A 182 -26.17 15.13 -2.63
CA ASN A 182 -24.90 15.27 -3.37
C ASN A 182 -24.32 16.70 -3.34
N VAL A 183 -24.95 17.60 -2.58
CA VAL A 183 -24.48 18.96 -2.39
C VAL A 183 -23.87 19.14 -0.98
N GLU A 184 -23.08 20.18 -0.81
CA GLU A 184 -22.43 20.47 0.48
C GLU A 184 -23.48 20.64 1.60
N GLY A 185 -23.23 19.96 2.74
CA GLY A 185 -24.17 19.89 3.87
C GLY A 185 -25.21 18.79 3.80
N GLU A 186 -25.44 18.18 2.64
CA GLU A 186 -26.37 17.05 2.49
C GLU A 186 -25.68 15.69 2.41
N TRP A 187 -24.39 15.64 2.01
CA TRP A 187 -23.61 14.42 2.05
C TRP A 187 -23.18 14.06 3.47
N ALA A 188 -22.78 12.82 3.67
CA ALA A 188 -22.18 12.34 4.90
C ALA A 188 -20.68 12.07 4.68
N THR A 189 -19.88 12.27 5.71
CA THR A 189 -18.46 11.97 5.71
C THR A 189 -18.16 10.77 6.59
N TYR A 190 -17.04 10.09 6.34
CA TYR A 190 -16.53 9.04 7.21
C TYR A 190 -15.00 9.12 7.30
N GLU A 191 -14.47 8.72 8.46
CA GLU A 191 -13.03 8.68 8.71
C GLU A 191 -12.71 7.48 9.60
N PHE A 192 -11.88 6.56 9.09
CA PHE A 192 -11.46 5.34 9.78
C PHE A 192 -9.93 5.26 9.94
N THR A 193 -9.28 6.42 10.00
CA THR A 193 -7.82 6.55 10.10
C THR A 193 -7.26 5.84 11.34
N ASP A 194 -7.94 5.94 12.48
CA ASP A 194 -7.47 5.36 13.74
C ASP A 194 -7.61 3.84 13.79
N ASP A 195 -8.49 3.28 12.98
CA ASP A 195 -8.73 1.85 12.86
C ASP A 195 -7.82 1.16 11.85
N MET A 196 -7.02 1.91 11.11
CA MET A 196 -6.04 1.34 10.22
C MET A 196 -4.91 0.63 10.99
N ARG A 197 -4.39 -0.44 10.41
CA ARG A 197 -3.29 -1.25 10.93
C ARG A 197 -1.95 -0.56 10.67
N ARG A 198 -1.03 -0.62 11.64
CA ARG A 198 0.34 -0.10 11.47
C ARG A 198 1.32 -1.12 10.94
N LEU A 199 1.10 -2.39 11.22
CA LEU A 199 1.97 -3.47 10.78
C LEU A 199 1.25 -4.30 9.72
N GLN A 200 1.86 -4.39 8.54
CA GLN A 200 1.31 -5.11 7.39
C GLN A 200 2.32 -6.13 6.89
N PHE A 201 1.80 -7.27 6.42
CA PHE A 201 2.57 -8.34 5.83
C PHE A 201 2.01 -8.69 4.47
N GLY A 202 2.89 -9.11 3.56
CA GLY A 202 2.48 -9.53 2.23
C GLY A 202 3.54 -10.29 1.49
N ILE A 203 3.27 -10.53 0.21
CA ILE A 203 4.17 -11.18 -0.75
C ILE A 203 4.50 -10.16 -1.84
N ASP A 204 5.75 -10.13 -2.22
CA ASP A 204 6.30 -9.30 -3.29
C ASP A 204 6.85 -10.21 -4.40
N LEU A 205 6.32 -10.04 -5.61
CA LEU A 205 6.77 -10.71 -6.84
C LEU A 205 7.30 -9.65 -7.79
N GLY A 206 8.49 -9.81 -8.30
CA GLY A 206 9.05 -8.81 -9.19
C GLY A 206 10.05 -9.32 -10.20
N ALA A 207 10.41 -8.44 -11.12
CA ALA A 207 11.44 -8.65 -12.11
C ALA A 207 12.35 -7.42 -12.21
N ASP A 208 13.66 -7.67 -12.30
CA ASP A 208 14.69 -6.67 -12.61
C ASP A 208 15.20 -6.90 -14.02
N PHE A 209 15.24 -5.84 -14.82
CA PHE A 209 15.73 -5.83 -16.20
C PHE A 209 17.01 -4.97 -16.28
N LYS A 210 18.15 -5.59 -16.46
CA LYS A 210 19.43 -4.89 -16.63
C LYS A 210 19.51 -4.25 -18.01
N ILE A 211 19.71 -2.93 -18.09
CA ILE A 211 19.86 -2.19 -19.35
C ILE A 211 21.34 -1.93 -19.65
N GLY A 212 22.16 -1.80 -18.64
CA GLY A 212 23.59 -1.54 -18.77
C GLY A 212 24.39 -2.15 -17.61
N CYS A 213 25.62 -1.72 -17.47
CA CYS A 213 26.51 -2.26 -16.43
C CYS A 213 25.99 -1.94 -15.01
N ARG A 214 25.36 -0.77 -14.81
CA ARG A 214 24.92 -0.31 -13.49
C ARG A 214 23.42 0.01 -13.41
N TRP A 215 22.75 0.29 -14.52
CA TRP A 215 21.33 0.69 -14.55
C TRP A 215 20.42 -0.48 -14.94
N GLY A 216 19.20 -0.44 -14.45
CA GLY A 216 18.14 -1.31 -14.89
C GLY A 216 16.76 -0.78 -14.50
N LEU A 217 15.73 -1.42 -15.05
CA LEU A 217 14.33 -1.20 -14.70
C LEU A 217 13.86 -2.31 -13.77
N SER A 218 12.83 -2.01 -13.00
CA SER A 218 12.15 -2.98 -12.14
C SER A 218 10.65 -2.88 -12.31
N ALA A 219 9.99 -4.03 -12.21
CA ALA A 219 8.55 -4.14 -12.11
C ALA A 219 8.24 -5.13 -10.98
N ASP A 220 7.49 -4.68 -9.98
CA ASP A 220 7.16 -5.45 -8.79
C ASP A 220 5.63 -5.42 -8.56
N ILE A 221 5.05 -6.49 -8.04
CA ILE A 221 3.68 -6.58 -7.58
C ILE A 221 3.71 -6.92 -6.10
N ASN A 222 3.17 -6.02 -5.28
CA ASN A 222 3.04 -6.20 -3.84
C ASN A 222 1.60 -6.60 -3.51
N TRP A 223 1.41 -7.76 -2.95
CA TRP A 223 0.11 -8.24 -2.47
C TRP A 223 0.12 -8.33 -0.95
N GLY A 224 -0.63 -7.44 -0.28
CA GLY A 224 -0.83 -7.51 1.15
C GLY A 224 -1.71 -8.70 1.54
N LEU A 225 -1.20 -9.54 2.43
CA LEU A 225 -1.95 -10.66 3.01
C LEU A 225 -2.72 -10.25 4.26
N THR A 226 -2.32 -9.13 4.87
CA THR A 226 -3.07 -8.49 5.96
C THR A 226 -3.90 -7.35 5.41
N GLY A 227 -5.14 -7.22 5.91
CA GLY A 227 -5.96 -6.05 5.60
C GLY A 227 -5.39 -4.77 6.19
N ILE A 228 -5.80 -3.63 5.62
CA ILE A 228 -5.36 -2.30 6.10
C ILE A 228 -5.97 -1.90 7.44
N PHE A 229 -7.09 -2.50 7.85
CA PHE A 229 -7.74 -2.26 9.13
C PHE A 229 -7.35 -3.29 10.20
N LYS A 230 -7.51 -2.92 11.46
CA LYS A 230 -7.37 -3.80 12.60
C LYS A 230 -8.42 -4.91 12.55
N SER A 231 -8.14 -6.05 13.16
CA SER A 231 -9.04 -7.23 13.12
C SER A 231 -10.34 -7.06 13.92
N ASP A 232 -10.36 -6.13 14.87
CA ASP A 232 -11.52 -5.77 15.69
C ASP A 232 -12.43 -4.72 15.04
N PHE A 233 -11.96 -4.06 13.98
CA PHE A 233 -12.76 -3.10 13.21
C PHE A 233 -13.77 -3.83 12.32
N LYS A 234 -15.08 -3.61 12.58
CA LYS A 234 -16.19 -4.30 11.91
C LYS A 234 -17.14 -3.36 11.16
N THR A 235 -16.87 -2.07 11.19
CA THR A 235 -17.72 -1.06 10.52
C THR A 235 -17.75 -1.24 9.01
N VAL A 236 -16.65 -1.73 8.43
CA VAL A 236 -16.57 -2.12 7.02
C VAL A 236 -16.70 -3.65 6.93
N GLU A 237 -17.72 -4.13 6.19
CA GLU A 237 -18.04 -5.57 6.11
C GLU A 237 -16.89 -6.46 5.62
N GLN A 238 -15.99 -5.89 4.81
CA GLN A 238 -14.97 -6.65 4.09
C GLN A 238 -13.56 -6.18 4.45
N THR A 239 -12.67 -7.14 4.54
CA THR A 239 -11.24 -6.85 4.68
C THR A 239 -10.69 -6.26 3.38
N LEU A 240 -10.11 -5.07 3.46
CA LEU A 240 -9.46 -4.40 2.34
C LEU A 240 -7.99 -4.77 2.28
N TYR A 241 -7.56 -5.38 1.18
CA TYR A 241 -6.17 -5.80 0.96
C TYR A 241 -5.44 -4.80 0.05
N PRO A 242 -4.22 -4.35 0.41
CA PRO A 242 -3.42 -3.50 -0.47
C PRO A 242 -2.81 -4.33 -1.59
N ILE A 243 -3.05 -3.93 -2.84
CA ILE A 243 -2.47 -4.55 -4.04
C ILE A 243 -1.90 -3.43 -4.90
N TYR A 244 -0.60 -3.42 -5.06
CA TYR A 244 0.10 -2.38 -5.79
C TYR A 244 1.13 -2.98 -6.76
N GLY A 245 1.17 -2.45 -7.97
CA GLY A 245 2.27 -2.60 -8.89
C GLY A 245 3.26 -1.47 -8.70
N THR A 246 4.55 -1.75 -8.73
CA THR A 246 5.61 -0.75 -8.69
C THR A 246 6.45 -0.84 -9.96
N ILE A 247 6.52 0.25 -10.71
CA ILE A 247 7.43 0.38 -11.86
C ILE A 247 8.54 1.33 -11.46
N GLY A 248 9.78 0.95 -11.69
CA GLY A 248 10.91 1.74 -11.23
C GLY A 248 12.20 1.50 -11.97
N ALA A 249 13.23 2.15 -11.47
CA ALA A 249 14.60 1.97 -11.90
C ALA A 249 15.50 1.66 -10.70
N PHE A 250 16.58 0.97 -10.98
CA PHE A 250 17.62 0.74 -10.00
C PHE A 250 19.00 1.12 -10.54
N TYR A 251 19.87 1.49 -9.62
CA TYR A 251 21.28 1.74 -9.89
C TYR A 251 22.15 0.88 -8.98
N ARG A 252 23.08 0.13 -9.57
CA ARG A 252 24.03 -0.69 -8.82
C ARG A 252 25.15 0.19 -8.28
N LEU A 253 25.27 0.23 -6.97
CA LEU A 253 26.30 0.97 -6.25
C LEU A 253 27.59 0.15 -6.13
N LYS A 254 27.43 -1.16 -5.86
CA LYS A 254 28.51 -2.14 -5.73
C LYS A 254 28.09 -3.47 -6.37
#